data_841caf6133bb8a75bf78548b62bea624
#
_entry.id   841caf6133bb8a75bf78548b62bea624
#
_cell.length_a   1.000
_cell.length_b   1.000
_cell.length_c   1.000
_cell.angle_alpha   90.00
_cell.angle_beta   90.00
_cell.angle_gamma   90.00
#
_symmetry.space_group_name_H-M   'P 1'
#
loop_
_entity.id
_entity.type
_entity.pdbx_description
1 polymer ?
#
loop_
_entity_poly.entity_id
_entity_poly.type
_entity_poly.pdbx_seq_one_letter_code
_entity_poly.pdbx_strand_id
1 'polypeptide(L)'
;MLNFFKTRQQSKTAVVALHGFGRRRTDEFLPLKNSLASTPVQLVLPELFNPRDPQDIDPQRWIERAEEAVQRLLQQDREVILIGFSMGGVIASHIAACMPVSKLILLAPAFSYVNMANAADFLSGLLGGGKKEENDPYPNLPADFTSVFMNVVDSLKQDITLVDCPILIFHGTADETIALSSSRRIFNKIPTTQKALVMLEGVGHRILDDPVVSPLVLNQIRALVTKELPF
;
A
#
# COMPACT_ATOMS: atom_id res chain seq x y z
N MET A 1 -11.92 47.73 -0.27
CA MET A 1 -11.00 46.62 -0.47
C MET A 1 -11.68 45.36 0.05
N LEU A 2 -12.29 44.55 -0.82
CA LEU A 2 -12.90 43.29 -0.45
C LEU A 2 -11.81 42.23 -0.49
N ASN A 3 -11.39 41.75 0.70
CA ASN A 3 -10.52 40.61 0.83
C ASN A 3 -11.30 39.34 0.45
N PHE A 4 -11.16 38.90 -0.78
CA PHE A 4 -11.55 37.54 -1.18
C PHE A 4 -10.54 36.56 -0.57
N PHE A 5 -10.75 36.11 0.66
CA PHE A 5 -10.20 34.85 1.12
C PHE A 5 -10.88 33.77 0.28
N LYS A 6 -10.23 33.30 -0.80
CA LYS A 6 -10.56 32.02 -1.42
C LYS A 6 -10.39 30.96 -0.35
N THR A 7 -11.46 30.58 0.32
CA THR A 7 -11.54 29.34 1.07
C THR A 7 -11.15 28.24 0.08
N ARG A 8 -9.96 27.68 0.27
CA ARG A 8 -9.48 26.54 -0.51
C ARG A 8 -10.51 25.43 -0.26
N GLN A 9 -11.39 25.20 -1.24
CA GLN A 9 -12.40 24.16 -1.15
C GLN A 9 -11.64 22.85 -0.92
N GLN A 10 -11.74 22.30 0.29
CA GLN A 10 -11.09 21.04 0.62
C GLN A 10 -11.60 19.98 -0.35
N SER A 11 -10.72 19.33 -1.08
CA SER A 11 -11.10 18.20 -1.92
C SER A 11 -11.86 17.19 -1.08
N LYS A 12 -12.94 16.66 -1.62
CA LYS A 12 -13.64 15.53 -0.99
C LYS A 12 -12.81 14.24 -1.04
N THR A 13 -11.79 14.16 -1.89
CA THR A 13 -10.96 12.96 -2.06
C THR A 13 -9.89 12.87 -0.99
N ALA A 14 -9.80 11.71 -0.36
CA ALA A 14 -8.74 11.33 0.56
C ALA A 14 -8.09 10.03 0.10
N VAL A 15 -6.77 9.96 0.22
CA VAL A 15 -5.96 8.76 -0.06
C VAL A 15 -5.45 8.22 1.27
N VAL A 16 -5.71 6.96 1.55
CA VAL A 16 -5.07 6.22 2.64
C VAL A 16 -4.06 5.27 2.03
N ALA A 17 -2.76 5.44 2.35
CA ALA A 17 -1.71 4.57 1.83
C ALA A 17 -1.14 3.70 2.95
N LEU A 18 -1.23 2.37 2.76
CA LEU A 18 -0.88 1.33 3.72
C LEU A 18 0.47 0.72 3.35
N HIS A 19 1.45 0.87 4.24
CA HIS A 19 2.83 0.45 4.00
C HIS A 19 3.01 -1.07 4.06
N GLY A 20 4.11 -1.56 3.50
CA GLY A 20 4.52 -2.96 3.55
C GLY A 20 5.09 -3.37 4.92
N PHE A 21 5.40 -4.67 5.03
CA PHE A 21 6.17 -5.18 6.15
C PHE A 21 7.64 -4.84 5.93
N GLY A 22 8.18 -3.94 6.75
CA GLY A 22 9.55 -3.48 6.60
C GLY A 22 9.88 -2.34 7.55
N ARG A 23 11.17 -1.97 7.62
CA ARG A 23 11.67 -0.97 8.56
C ARG A 23 11.28 0.46 8.19
N ARG A 24 11.11 0.75 6.88
CA ARG A 24 10.81 2.10 6.37
C ARG A 24 9.36 2.52 6.60
N ARG A 25 8.43 1.56 6.67
CA ARG A 25 7.00 1.81 6.93
C ARG A 25 6.43 2.94 6.07
N THR A 26 5.89 3.99 6.68
CA THR A 26 5.29 5.13 5.98
C THR A 26 6.26 5.90 5.08
N ASP A 27 7.58 5.83 5.33
CA ASP A 27 8.60 6.48 4.49
C ASP A 27 8.72 5.84 3.09
N GLU A 28 8.18 4.64 2.90
CA GLU A 28 8.04 4.04 1.57
C GLU A 28 7.17 4.88 0.64
N PHE A 29 6.27 5.70 1.21
CA PHE A 29 5.39 6.60 0.46
C PHE A 29 5.89 8.04 0.36
N LEU A 30 7.15 8.32 0.71
CA LEU A 30 7.71 9.68 0.56
C LEU A 30 7.63 10.19 -0.89
N PRO A 31 7.90 9.39 -1.94
CA PRO A 31 7.69 9.83 -3.33
C PRO A 31 6.22 10.17 -3.64
N LEU A 32 5.27 9.36 -3.14
CA LEU A 32 3.83 9.63 -3.29
C LEU A 32 3.42 10.92 -2.57
N LYS A 33 3.87 11.12 -1.34
CA LYS A 33 3.62 12.34 -0.56
C LYS A 33 4.08 13.58 -1.30
N ASN A 34 5.29 13.54 -1.86
CA ASN A 34 5.85 14.63 -2.65
C ASN A 34 5.04 14.89 -3.94
N SER A 35 4.64 13.83 -4.64
CA SER A 35 3.82 13.91 -5.85
C SER A 35 2.46 14.56 -5.60
N LEU A 36 1.84 14.29 -4.45
CA LEU A 36 0.51 14.82 -4.09
C LEU A 36 0.56 16.17 -3.36
N ALA A 37 1.73 16.67 -2.96
CA ALA A 37 1.86 17.87 -2.13
C ALA A 37 1.21 19.14 -2.72
N SER A 38 1.18 19.26 -4.07
CA SER A 38 0.57 20.39 -4.78
C SER A 38 -0.91 20.17 -5.13
N THR A 39 -1.51 19.04 -4.75
CA THR A 39 -2.91 18.70 -5.02
C THR A 39 -3.80 19.04 -3.80
N PRO A 40 -5.12 19.16 -3.98
CA PRO A 40 -6.05 19.31 -2.87
C PRO A 40 -6.36 17.98 -2.15
N VAL A 41 -5.81 16.85 -2.60
CA VAL A 41 -6.04 15.52 -2.06
C VAL A 41 -5.44 15.41 -0.65
N GLN A 42 -6.21 14.90 0.30
CA GLN A 42 -5.71 14.58 1.64
C GLN A 42 -5.01 13.23 1.61
N LEU A 43 -3.72 13.16 1.95
CA LEU A 43 -2.98 11.92 2.11
C LEU A 43 -2.88 11.54 3.60
N VAL A 44 -3.25 10.32 3.93
CA VAL A 44 -3.16 9.72 5.26
C VAL A 44 -2.27 8.47 5.19
N LEU A 45 -1.26 8.42 6.03
CA LEU A 45 -0.26 7.34 6.11
C LEU A 45 -0.30 6.74 7.53
N PRO A 46 -1.20 5.79 7.81
CA PRO A 46 -1.26 5.18 9.13
C PRO A 46 -0.05 4.26 9.36
N GLU A 47 0.50 4.31 10.57
CA GLU A 47 1.48 3.34 11.04
C GLU A 47 0.76 2.05 11.41
N LEU A 48 0.97 0.97 10.65
CA LEU A 48 0.31 -0.31 10.89
C LEU A 48 0.84 -1.01 12.13
N PHE A 49 2.13 -0.83 12.44
CA PHE A 49 2.79 -1.39 13.60
C PHE A 49 3.88 -0.47 14.14
N ASN A 50 4.24 -0.67 15.41
CA ASN A 50 5.30 0.07 16.09
C ASN A 50 6.52 -0.84 16.35
N PRO A 51 7.61 -0.75 15.56
CA PRO A 51 8.78 -1.62 15.76
C PRO A 51 9.58 -1.32 17.04
N ARG A 52 9.26 -0.23 17.75
CA ARG A 52 9.86 0.10 19.04
C ARG A 52 9.12 -0.54 20.23
N ASP A 53 7.97 -1.12 19.96
CA ASP A 53 7.18 -1.88 20.93
C ASP A 53 7.19 -3.36 20.56
N PRO A 54 8.01 -4.19 21.22
CA PRO A 54 8.07 -5.62 20.93
C PRO A 54 6.78 -6.38 21.32
N GLN A 55 5.87 -5.74 22.03
CA GLN A 55 4.54 -6.30 22.37
C GLN A 55 3.47 -5.96 21.33
N ASP A 56 3.78 -5.19 20.29
CA ASP A 56 2.87 -4.90 19.18
C ASP A 56 2.80 -6.08 18.19
N ILE A 57 2.46 -7.27 18.71
CA ILE A 57 2.44 -8.57 18.01
C ILE A 57 1.03 -9.11 17.76
N ASP A 58 0.02 -8.29 17.90
CA ASP A 58 -1.36 -8.65 17.58
C ASP A 58 -1.69 -8.30 16.13
N PRO A 59 -1.89 -9.29 15.23
CA PRO A 59 -2.23 -9.05 13.83
C PRO A 59 -3.53 -8.25 13.67
N GLN A 60 -4.50 -8.43 14.56
CA GLN A 60 -5.76 -7.70 14.53
C GLN A 60 -5.54 -6.20 14.76
N ARG A 61 -4.64 -5.83 15.67
CA ARG A 61 -4.29 -4.41 15.92
C ARG A 61 -3.66 -3.73 14.72
N TRP A 62 -2.87 -4.47 13.91
CA TRP A 62 -2.29 -3.92 12.68
C TRP A 62 -3.36 -3.61 11.65
N ILE A 63 -4.37 -4.47 11.53
CA ILE A 63 -5.52 -4.30 10.63
C ILE A 63 -6.39 -3.14 11.12
N GLU A 64 -6.77 -3.13 12.40
CA GLU A 64 -7.63 -2.11 13.01
C GLU A 64 -7.09 -0.69 12.83
N ARG A 65 -5.78 -0.48 12.93
CA ARG A 65 -5.18 0.85 12.69
C ARG A 65 -5.44 1.37 11.28
N ALA A 66 -5.44 0.49 10.29
CA ALA A 66 -5.77 0.85 8.92
C ALA A 66 -7.28 1.11 8.77
N GLU A 67 -8.12 0.24 9.32
CA GLU A 67 -9.58 0.39 9.32
C GLU A 67 -10.03 1.69 9.99
N GLU A 68 -9.49 2.00 11.17
CA GLU A 68 -9.79 3.25 11.90
C GLU A 68 -9.43 4.50 11.08
N ALA A 69 -8.32 4.46 10.31
CA ALA A 69 -7.94 5.58 9.45
C ALA A 69 -8.95 5.78 8.31
N VAL A 70 -9.42 4.71 7.69
CA VAL A 70 -10.44 4.75 6.63
C VAL A 70 -11.78 5.17 7.19
N GLN A 71 -12.23 4.57 8.28
CA GLN A 71 -13.52 4.84 8.90
C GLN A 71 -13.67 6.30 9.30
N ARG A 72 -12.61 6.92 9.88
CA ARG A 72 -12.60 8.35 10.21
C ARG A 72 -12.85 9.25 9.01
N LEU A 73 -12.30 8.89 7.84
CA LEU A 73 -12.49 9.67 6.61
C LEU A 73 -13.89 9.46 6.03
N LEU A 74 -14.40 8.24 6.04
CA LEU A 74 -15.77 7.94 5.60
C LEU A 74 -16.81 8.67 6.47
N GLN A 75 -16.61 8.75 7.78
CA GLN A 75 -17.46 9.53 8.71
C GLN A 75 -17.42 11.05 8.44
N GLN A 76 -16.40 11.53 7.72
CA GLN A 76 -16.28 12.92 7.26
C GLN A 76 -16.80 13.14 5.84
N ASP A 77 -17.58 12.20 5.30
CA ASP A 77 -18.09 12.21 3.93
C ASP A 77 -17.00 12.35 2.86
N ARG A 78 -15.80 11.78 3.13
CA ARG A 78 -14.70 11.78 2.17
C ARG A 78 -14.87 10.62 1.18
N GLU A 79 -14.53 10.88 -0.06
CA GLU A 79 -14.30 9.84 -1.06
C GLU A 79 -12.92 9.23 -0.79
N VAL A 80 -12.88 7.99 -0.32
CA VAL A 80 -11.63 7.32 0.07
C VAL A 80 -11.10 6.47 -1.07
N ILE A 81 -9.84 6.68 -1.41
CA ILE A 81 -9.05 5.83 -2.31
C ILE A 81 -7.99 5.12 -1.45
N LEU A 82 -7.88 3.81 -1.60
CA LEU A 82 -6.85 3.03 -0.92
C LEU A 82 -5.65 2.80 -1.83
N ILE A 83 -4.46 2.95 -1.29
CA ILE A 83 -3.20 2.51 -1.91
C ILE A 83 -2.54 1.54 -0.94
N GLY A 84 -2.17 0.35 -1.40
CA GLY A 84 -1.49 -0.64 -0.56
C GLY A 84 -0.20 -1.15 -1.20
N PHE A 85 0.91 -1.10 -0.45
CA PHE A 85 2.18 -1.68 -0.87
C PHE A 85 2.44 -2.99 -0.13
N SER A 86 2.81 -4.04 -0.87
CA SER A 86 3.19 -5.36 -0.30
C SER A 86 2.12 -5.89 0.68
N MET A 87 2.43 -6.09 1.97
CA MET A 87 1.47 -6.45 3.03
C MET A 87 0.32 -5.44 3.11
N GLY A 88 0.62 -4.15 3.03
CA GLY A 88 -0.41 -3.10 3.02
C GLY A 88 -1.40 -3.25 1.86
N GLY A 89 -1.00 -3.89 0.75
CA GLY A 89 -1.90 -4.24 -0.35
C GLY A 89 -2.92 -5.31 0.02
N VAL A 90 -2.54 -6.26 0.87
CA VAL A 90 -3.47 -7.30 1.37
C VAL A 90 -4.48 -6.69 2.35
N ILE A 91 -4.00 -5.86 3.29
CA ILE A 91 -4.87 -5.13 4.23
C ILE A 91 -5.81 -4.17 3.48
N ALA A 92 -5.30 -3.42 2.48
CA ALA A 92 -6.11 -2.52 1.66
C ALA A 92 -7.23 -3.27 0.92
N SER A 93 -6.94 -4.49 0.44
CA SER A 93 -7.94 -5.33 -0.23
C SER A 93 -9.03 -5.82 0.73
N HIS A 94 -8.67 -6.20 1.95
CA HIS A 94 -9.64 -6.52 3.00
C HIS A 94 -10.57 -5.34 3.30
N ILE A 95 -9.99 -4.16 3.52
CA ILE A 95 -10.78 -2.94 3.79
C ILE A 95 -11.70 -2.61 2.61
N ALA A 96 -11.21 -2.73 1.37
CA ALA A 96 -12.01 -2.48 0.17
C ALA A 96 -13.14 -3.51 -0.02
N ALA A 97 -13.02 -4.72 0.53
CA ALA A 97 -14.09 -5.71 0.56
C ALA A 97 -15.17 -5.43 1.61
N CYS A 98 -14.82 -4.68 2.68
CA CYS A 98 -15.69 -4.46 3.84
C CYS A 98 -16.24 -3.04 3.96
N MET A 99 -15.58 -2.04 3.32
CA MET A 99 -15.92 -0.63 3.45
C MET A 99 -16.12 0.04 2.08
N PRO A 100 -16.97 1.08 1.98
CA PRO A 100 -17.27 1.74 0.70
C PRO A 100 -16.13 2.66 0.26
N VAL A 101 -15.06 2.09 -0.27
CA VAL A 101 -13.96 2.85 -0.88
C VAL A 101 -14.19 3.03 -2.38
N SER A 102 -13.71 4.13 -2.93
CA SER A 102 -13.99 4.47 -4.33
C SER A 102 -13.05 3.80 -5.33
N LYS A 103 -11.81 3.51 -4.94
CA LYS A 103 -10.79 2.85 -5.76
C LYS A 103 -9.76 2.15 -4.87
N LEU A 104 -9.16 1.09 -5.42
CA LEU A 104 -8.05 0.36 -4.83
C LEU A 104 -6.84 0.36 -5.78
N ILE A 105 -5.69 0.80 -5.29
CA ILE A 105 -4.43 0.80 -6.03
C ILE A 105 -3.44 -0.07 -5.26
N LEU A 106 -2.87 -1.07 -5.92
CA LEU A 106 -1.97 -2.04 -5.31
C LEU A 106 -0.58 -1.94 -5.94
N LEU A 107 0.44 -1.85 -5.10
CA LEU A 107 1.85 -1.83 -5.49
C LEU A 107 2.52 -3.10 -4.98
N ALA A 108 2.90 -4.02 -5.88
CA ALA A 108 3.54 -5.30 -5.57
C ALA A 108 2.87 -6.05 -4.38
N PRO A 109 1.54 -6.30 -4.40
CA PRO A 109 0.81 -6.81 -3.24
C PRO A 109 1.21 -8.25 -2.87
N ALA A 110 1.37 -8.52 -1.56
CA ALA A 110 1.90 -9.76 -1.01
C ALA A 110 0.84 -10.87 -0.81
N PHE A 111 0.03 -11.20 -1.82
CA PHE A 111 -1.00 -12.26 -1.70
C PHE A 111 -0.45 -13.67 -1.67
N SER A 112 0.78 -13.89 -2.12
CA SER A 112 1.52 -15.11 -1.91
C SER A 112 2.98 -14.76 -1.73
N TYR A 113 3.58 -15.24 -0.67
CA TYR A 113 5.01 -15.18 -0.42
C TYR A 113 5.65 -16.51 -0.86
N VAL A 114 6.90 -16.45 -1.28
CA VAL A 114 7.65 -17.61 -1.75
C VAL A 114 7.82 -18.60 -0.59
N ASN A 115 7.73 -19.88 -0.91
CA ASN A 115 7.77 -21.03 0.00
C ASN A 115 8.73 -20.84 1.19
N MET A 116 8.27 -21.17 2.40
CA MET A 116 8.97 -21.05 3.69
C MET A 116 10.38 -21.66 3.75
N ALA A 117 10.78 -22.48 2.76
CA ALA A 117 12.15 -23.00 2.68
C ALA A 117 13.21 -21.90 2.55
N ASN A 118 12.81 -20.70 2.06
CA ASN A 118 13.67 -19.53 1.91
C ASN A 118 13.17 -18.33 2.73
N ALA A 119 12.50 -18.59 3.86
CA ALA A 119 11.97 -17.53 4.72
C ALA A 119 13.05 -16.50 5.14
N ALA A 120 14.29 -16.95 5.33
CA ALA A 120 15.42 -16.07 5.65
C ALA A 120 15.75 -15.13 4.49
N ASP A 121 15.73 -15.60 3.24
CA ASP A 121 15.98 -14.79 2.05
C ASP A 121 14.80 -13.84 1.76
N PHE A 122 13.57 -14.33 1.93
CA PHE A 122 12.35 -13.54 1.85
C PHE A 122 12.37 -12.39 2.87
N LEU A 123 12.68 -12.71 4.13
CA LEU A 123 12.79 -11.72 5.20
C LEU A 123 13.93 -10.76 4.97
N SER A 124 15.07 -11.25 4.49
CA SER A 124 16.21 -10.41 4.09
C SER A 124 15.81 -9.41 3.00
N GLY A 125 15.04 -9.85 1.99
CA GLY A 125 14.48 -8.99 0.94
C GLY A 125 13.52 -7.94 1.48
N LEU A 126 12.57 -8.33 2.32
CA LEU A 126 11.60 -7.43 2.96
C LEU A 126 12.26 -6.45 3.96
N LEU A 127 13.23 -6.94 4.74
CA LEU A 127 13.93 -6.13 5.72
C LEU A 127 15.01 -5.23 5.10
N GLY A 128 15.18 -5.30 3.78
CA GLY A 128 16.19 -4.56 3.05
C GLY A 128 17.58 -5.16 3.24
N GLY A 129 17.79 -6.42 2.77
CA GLY A 129 18.96 -7.29 2.91
C GLY A 129 20.35 -6.74 2.51
N GLY A 130 20.55 -5.45 2.66
CA GLY A 130 21.85 -4.79 2.65
C GLY A 130 22.50 -4.78 4.03
N LYS A 131 23.82 -4.77 4.07
CA LYS A 131 24.58 -4.48 5.29
C LYS A 131 23.97 -3.23 5.93
N LYS A 132 23.62 -3.33 7.22
CA LYS A 132 23.12 -2.19 7.99
C LYS A 132 24.15 -1.07 7.86
N GLU A 133 23.76 0.05 7.26
CA GLU A 133 24.62 1.23 7.23
C GLU A 133 24.79 1.73 8.66
N GLU A 134 25.98 2.20 9.00
CA GLU A 134 26.34 2.61 10.37
C GLU A 134 25.41 3.70 10.93
N ASN A 135 24.70 4.42 10.05
CA ASN A 135 23.76 5.51 10.37
C ASN A 135 22.31 5.23 9.92
N ASP A 136 21.91 3.96 9.80
CA ASP A 136 20.55 3.62 9.39
C ASP A 136 19.50 4.11 10.43
N PRO A 137 18.60 5.03 10.06
CA PRO A 137 17.65 5.65 11.00
C PRO A 137 16.51 4.71 11.42
N TYR A 138 16.36 3.56 10.72
CA TYR A 138 15.22 2.68 10.96
C TYR A 138 15.53 1.63 12.02
N PRO A 139 14.63 1.43 13.01
CA PRO A 139 14.80 0.38 14.02
C PRO A 139 14.73 -1.01 13.38
N ASN A 140 15.40 -1.98 14.00
CA ASN A 140 15.17 -3.38 13.62
C ASN A 140 13.75 -3.79 13.97
N LEU A 141 13.17 -4.68 13.14
CA LEU A 141 11.90 -5.29 13.50
C LEU A 141 12.12 -6.37 14.55
N PRO A 142 11.26 -6.47 15.58
CA PRO A 142 11.24 -7.61 16.49
C PRO A 142 11.06 -8.93 15.73
N ALA A 143 11.69 -10.01 16.20
CA ALA A 143 11.67 -11.31 15.53
C ALA A 143 10.22 -11.84 15.32
N ASP A 144 9.36 -11.63 16.31
CA ASP A 144 7.97 -12.11 16.30
C ASP A 144 7.09 -11.40 15.27
N PHE A 145 7.48 -10.21 14.78
CA PHE A 145 6.74 -9.46 13.77
C PHE A 145 6.59 -10.22 12.45
N THR A 146 7.51 -11.13 12.16
CA THR A 146 7.42 -12.00 10.98
C THR A 146 6.20 -12.93 11.05
N SER A 147 5.96 -13.52 12.21
CA SER A 147 4.80 -14.39 12.40
C SER A 147 3.49 -13.61 12.33
N VAL A 148 3.49 -12.37 12.84
CA VAL A 148 2.36 -11.44 12.72
C VAL A 148 2.07 -11.11 11.26
N PHE A 149 3.09 -10.74 10.49
CA PHE A 149 2.99 -10.50 9.05
C PHE A 149 2.36 -11.70 8.32
N MET A 150 2.85 -12.91 8.59
CA MET A 150 2.32 -14.12 7.96
C MET A 150 0.84 -14.34 8.32
N ASN A 151 0.48 -14.15 9.59
CA ASN A 151 -0.90 -14.27 10.05
C ASN A 151 -1.82 -13.23 9.38
N VAL A 152 -1.39 -11.96 9.25
CA VAL A 152 -2.13 -10.92 8.52
C VAL A 152 -2.38 -11.36 7.08
N VAL A 153 -1.33 -11.77 6.35
CA VAL A 153 -1.48 -12.16 4.95
C VAL A 153 -2.38 -13.39 4.81
N ASP A 154 -2.16 -14.43 5.63
CA ASP A 154 -2.92 -15.69 5.52
C ASP A 154 -4.40 -15.52 5.86
N SER A 155 -4.74 -14.65 6.81
CA SER A 155 -6.13 -14.40 7.18
C SER A 155 -6.89 -13.56 6.13
N LEU A 156 -6.22 -12.63 5.43
CA LEU A 156 -6.89 -11.65 4.59
C LEU A 156 -6.74 -11.88 3.07
N LYS A 157 -5.82 -12.74 2.62
CA LYS A 157 -5.46 -12.89 1.19
C LYS A 157 -6.59 -13.30 0.26
N GLN A 158 -7.71 -13.82 0.79
CA GLN A 158 -8.87 -14.21 -0.02
C GLN A 158 -9.85 -13.06 -0.23
N ASP A 159 -9.82 -12.01 0.60
CA ASP A 159 -10.81 -10.94 0.59
C ASP A 159 -10.78 -10.10 -0.69
N ILE A 160 -9.65 -10.11 -1.41
CA ILE A 160 -9.54 -9.52 -2.75
C ILE A 160 -10.60 -10.06 -3.73
N THR A 161 -11.12 -11.27 -3.51
CA THR A 161 -12.16 -11.87 -4.32
C THR A 161 -13.57 -11.30 -4.06
N LEU A 162 -13.69 -10.44 -3.05
CA LEU A 162 -14.93 -9.75 -2.66
C LEU A 162 -14.92 -8.26 -3.05
N VAL A 163 -13.79 -7.76 -3.55
CA VAL A 163 -13.63 -6.34 -3.91
C VAL A 163 -14.38 -6.05 -5.22
N ASP A 164 -15.29 -5.08 -5.18
CA ASP A 164 -16.13 -4.68 -6.30
C ASP A 164 -15.80 -3.28 -6.86
N CYS A 165 -15.03 -2.48 -6.13
CA CYS A 165 -14.57 -1.17 -6.62
C CYS A 165 -13.50 -1.30 -7.73
N PRO A 166 -13.24 -0.23 -8.51
CA PRO A 166 -12.16 -0.20 -9.50
C PRO A 166 -10.78 -0.50 -8.89
N ILE A 167 -10.00 -1.38 -9.53
CA ILE A 167 -8.68 -1.83 -9.03
C ILE A 167 -7.58 -1.64 -10.07
N LEU A 168 -6.50 -0.96 -9.67
CA LEU A 168 -5.26 -0.88 -10.44
C LEU A 168 -4.12 -1.55 -9.69
N ILE A 169 -3.45 -2.52 -10.33
CA ILE A 169 -2.31 -3.23 -9.77
C ILE A 169 -1.06 -2.89 -10.57
N PHE A 170 0.01 -2.48 -9.89
CA PHE A 170 1.36 -2.39 -10.44
C PHE A 170 2.23 -3.49 -9.86
N HIS A 171 3.02 -4.16 -10.70
CA HIS A 171 3.94 -5.19 -10.24
C HIS A 171 5.18 -5.25 -11.13
N GLY A 172 6.36 -5.26 -10.51
CA GLY A 172 7.63 -5.38 -11.21
C GLY A 172 7.88 -6.80 -11.74
N THR A 173 8.44 -6.93 -12.94
CA THR A 173 8.76 -8.26 -13.50
C THR A 173 10.01 -8.88 -12.88
N ALA A 174 10.88 -8.06 -12.27
CA ALA A 174 12.08 -8.46 -11.54
C ALA A 174 11.88 -8.39 -10.02
N ASP A 175 10.62 -8.45 -9.52
CA ASP A 175 10.33 -8.48 -8.09
C ASP A 175 10.88 -9.77 -7.46
N GLU A 176 11.94 -9.58 -6.68
CA GLU A 176 12.67 -10.63 -5.98
C GLU A 176 12.01 -11.08 -4.67
N THR A 177 11.03 -10.30 -4.20
CA THR A 177 10.34 -10.51 -2.93
C THR A 177 9.00 -11.21 -3.13
N ILE A 178 8.17 -10.67 -4.01
CA ILE A 178 6.85 -11.21 -4.34
C ILE A 178 6.79 -11.50 -5.83
N ALA A 179 6.70 -12.78 -6.19
CA ALA A 179 6.66 -13.17 -7.60
C ALA A 179 5.45 -12.54 -8.33
N LEU A 180 5.67 -11.99 -9.54
CA LEU A 180 4.63 -11.43 -10.41
C LEU A 180 3.45 -12.38 -10.62
N SER A 181 3.69 -13.71 -10.60
CA SER A 181 2.64 -14.73 -10.69
C SER A 181 1.59 -14.61 -9.57
N SER A 182 1.94 -14.03 -8.43
CA SER A 182 1.01 -13.70 -7.34
C SER A 182 -0.07 -12.73 -7.84
N SER A 183 0.33 -11.58 -8.39
CA SER A 183 -0.62 -10.58 -8.92
C SER A 183 -1.41 -11.11 -10.12
N ARG A 184 -0.78 -11.85 -11.04
CA ARG A 184 -1.50 -12.48 -12.16
C ARG A 184 -2.59 -13.43 -11.69
N ARG A 185 -2.32 -14.22 -10.65
CA ARG A 185 -3.28 -15.20 -10.11
C ARG A 185 -4.48 -14.52 -9.45
N ILE A 186 -4.23 -13.49 -8.65
CA ILE A 186 -5.34 -12.77 -8.00
C ILE A 186 -6.13 -11.94 -9.00
N PHE A 187 -5.49 -11.32 -9.99
CA PHE A 187 -6.16 -10.52 -11.02
C PHE A 187 -7.29 -11.29 -11.69
N ASN A 188 -7.09 -12.57 -11.95
CA ASN A 188 -8.11 -13.44 -12.55
C ASN A 188 -9.28 -13.76 -11.60
N LYS A 189 -9.08 -13.58 -10.29
CA LYS A 189 -10.11 -13.85 -9.26
C LYS A 189 -10.91 -12.61 -8.84
N ILE A 190 -10.43 -11.42 -9.16
CA ILE A 190 -11.11 -10.16 -8.84
C ILE A 190 -12.42 -10.08 -9.64
N PRO A 191 -13.58 -9.86 -8.99
CA PRO A 191 -14.88 -9.91 -9.65
C PRO A 191 -15.19 -8.68 -10.51
N THR A 192 -14.72 -7.48 -10.12
CA THR A 192 -14.98 -6.26 -10.89
C THR A 192 -14.39 -6.32 -12.29
N THR A 193 -15.10 -5.77 -13.28
CA THR A 193 -14.61 -5.60 -14.66
C THR A 193 -13.71 -4.36 -14.80
N GLN A 194 -13.81 -3.41 -13.87
CA GLN A 194 -12.96 -2.21 -13.82
C GLN A 194 -11.64 -2.54 -13.11
N LYS A 195 -10.80 -3.29 -13.78
CA LYS A 195 -9.49 -3.72 -13.24
C LYS A 195 -8.40 -3.68 -14.28
N ALA A 196 -7.18 -3.30 -13.85
CA ALA A 196 -5.98 -3.33 -14.67
C ALA A 196 -4.80 -3.89 -13.89
N LEU A 197 -3.91 -4.63 -14.59
CA LEU A 197 -2.61 -5.08 -14.09
C LEU A 197 -1.52 -4.53 -15.01
N VAL A 198 -0.70 -3.65 -14.47
CA VAL A 198 0.46 -3.06 -15.15
C VAL A 198 1.71 -3.80 -14.71
N MET A 199 2.36 -4.48 -15.65
CA MET A 199 3.62 -5.15 -15.43
C MET A 199 4.76 -4.19 -15.79
N LEU A 200 5.65 -3.95 -14.83
CA LEU A 200 6.75 -3.00 -14.96
C LEU A 200 8.04 -3.79 -15.24
N GLU A 201 8.48 -3.73 -16.49
CA GLU A 201 9.62 -4.54 -16.94
C GLU A 201 10.92 -4.15 -16.25
N GLY A 202 11.64 -5.15 -15.71
CA GLY A 202 12.92 -4.98 -15.01
C GLY A 202 12.83 -4.32 -13.63
N VAL A 203 11.63 -4.00 -13.13
CA VAL A 203 11.43 -3.32 -11.85
C VAL A 203 11.36 -4.34 -10.71
N GLY A 204 12.05 -4.08 -9.61
CA GLY A 204 12.04 -4.88 -8.39
C GLY A 204 10.82 -4.60 -7.50
N HIS A 205 10.87 -5.11 -6.24
CA HIS A 205 9.75 -5.00 -5.30
C HIS A 205 9.38 -3.56 -4.96
N ARG A 206 10.35 -2.68 -4.77
CA ARG A 206 10.15 -1.28 -4.34
C ARG A 206 9.91 -0.36 -5.53
N ILE A 207 8.72 -0.46 -6.13
CA ILE A 207 8.34 0.28 -7.34
C ILE A 207 8.57 1.79 -7.21
N LEU A 208 8.26 2.38 -6.05
CA LEU A 208 8.39 3.82 -5.83
C LEU A 208 9.83 4.30 -5.60
N ASP A 209 10.78 3.38 -5.42
CA ASP A 209 12.21 3.69 -5.33
C ASP A 209 12.92 3.62 -6.69
N ASP A 210 12.28 3.04 -7.71
CA ASP A 210 12.85 2.96 -9.05
C ASP A 210 12.90 4.35 -9.72
N PRO A 211 14.09 4.88 -10.09
CA PRO A 211 14.21 6.26 -10.55
C PRO A 211 13.58 6.52 -11.93
N VAL A 212 13.38 5.48 -12.74
CA VAL A 212 12.83 5.59 -14.09
C VAL A 212 11.32 5.39 -14.08
N VAL A 213 10.85 4.38 -13.36
CA VAL A 213 9.44 3.94 -13.40
C VAL A 213 8.58 4.66 -12.36
N SER A 214 9.15 5.00 -11.20
CA SER A 214 8.42 5.69 -10.13
C SER A 214 7.70 6.97 -10.62
N PRO A 215 8.32 7.86 -11.39
CA PRO A 215 7.61 9.05 -11.92
C PRO A 215 6.39 8.71 -12.78
N LEU A 216 6.46 7.64 -13.58
CA LEU A 216 5.36 7.20 -14.43
C LEU A 216 4.19 6.65 -13.59
N VAL A 217 4.50 5.81 -12.60
CA VAL A 217 3.52 5.24 -11.68
C VAL A 217 2.86 6.35 -10.85
N LEU A 218 3.65 7.28 -10.31
CA LEU A 218 3.15 8.41 -9.53
C LEU A 218 2.26 9.34 -10.34
N ASN A 219 2.59 9.61 -11.61
CA ASN A 219 1.75 10.39 -12.51
C ASN A 219 0.40 9.71 -12.76
N GLN A 220 0.37 8.40 -12.97
CA GLN A 220 -0.88 7.65 -13.13
C GLN A 220 -1.72 7.67 -11.84
N ILE A 221 -1.09 7.43 -10.68
CA ILE A 221 -1.77 7.52 -9.38
C ILE A 221 -2.34 8.93 -9.19
N ARG A 222 -1.54 9.96 -9.40
CA ARG A 222 -1.97 11.35 -9.27
C ARG A 222 -3.17 11.65 -10.16
N ALA A 223 -3.13 11.29 -11.43
CA ALA A 223 -4.23 11.55 -12.37
C ALA A 223 -5.53 10.83 -11.95
N LEU A 224 -5.44 9.62 -11.40
CA LEU A 224 -6.59 8.87 -10.88
C LEU A 224 -7.17 9.49 -9.60
N VAL A 225 -6.34 9.98 -8.67
CA VAL A 225 -6.81 10.54 -7.40
C VAL A 225 -7.27 11.98 -7.52
N THR A 226 -6.79 12.73 -8.52
CA THR A 226 -7.26 14.08 -8.86
C THR A 226 -8.42 14.07 -9.85
N LYS A 227 -8.82 12.90 -10.36
CA LYS A 227 -9.88 12.70 -11.36
C LYS A 227 -9.58 13.34 -12.73
N GLU A 228 -8.30 13.54 -13.04
CA GLU A 228 -7.85 13.97 -14.37
C GLU A 228 -8.00 12.83 -15.40
N LEU A 229 -7.97 11.58 -14.94
CA LEU A 229 -8.27 10.38 -15.73
C LEU A 229 -9.44 9.62 -15.12
N PRO A 230 -10.36 9.06 -15.95
CA PRO A 230 -11.29 8.04 -15.49
C PRO A 230 -10.51 6.77 -15.15
N PHE A 231 -11.14 5.90 -14.38
CA PHE A 231 -10.60 4.55 -14.18
C PHE A 231 -10.85 3.71 -15.43
#